data_713e76635f2dd39c20afe31a86ce154a
#
_entry.id   713e76635f2dd39c20afe31a86ce154a
#
_cell.length_a   1.000
_cell.length_b   1.000
_cell.length_c   1.000
_cell.angle_alpha   90.00
_cell.angle_beta   90.00
_cell.angle_gamma   90.00
#
_symmetry.space_group_name_H-M   'P 1'
#
loop_
_entity.id
_entity.type
_entity.pdbx_description
1 polymer ?
#
loop_
_entity_poly.entity_id
_entity_poly.type
_entity_poly.pdbx_seq_one_letter_code
_entity_poly.pdbx_strand_id
1 'polypeptide(L)'
;MTKWWSVLITIALLAGIKIWNPDPLQSLRYIQYDFFQQKQEQVQVDDIVLVNIDEKAIQQEGQYPWPRDIVAKYINEGPANSLYVLNMIYSEQDRFGGDQALREAMYLKAVVL
;
A
#
# COMPACT_ATOMS: atom_id res chain seq x y z
N MET A 1 -48.05 -18.48 -22.80
CA MET A 1 -46.87 -19.14 -23.40
C MET A 1 -45.74 -18.15 -23.57
N THR A 2 -44.85 -18.12 -22.62
CA THR A 2 -43.65 -17.30 -22.72
C THR A 2 -42.80 -17.89 -23.84
N LYS A 3 -42.69 -17.16 -24.93
CA LYS A 3 -41.86 -17.59 -26.07
C LYS A 3 -40.43 -17.63 -25.58
N TRP A 4 -39.86 -18.81 -25.40
CA TRP A 4 -38.49 -18.99 -24.90
C TRP A 4 -37.43 -18.22 -25.69
N TRP A 5 -37.76 -17.77 -26.87
CA TRP A 5 -36.97 -16.80 -27.66
C TRP A 5 -36.75 -15.50 -26.95
N SER A 6 -37.73 -14.99 -26.18
CA SER A 6 -37.56 -13.75 -25.43
C SER A 6 -36.51 -13.91 -24.30
N VAL A 7 -36.47 -15.09 -23.67
CA VAL A 7 -35.47 -15.43 -22.67
C VAL A 7 -34.06 -15.45 -23.27
N LEU A 8 -33.91 -16.09 -24.43
CA LEU A 8 -32.64 -16.15 -25.14
C LEU A 8 -32.13 -14.75 -25.55
N ILE A 9 -33.04 -13.94 -26.08
CA ILE A 9 -32.71 -12.54 -26.45
C ILE A 9 -32.27 -11.73 -25.22
N THR A 10 -32.97 -11.87 -24.09
CA THR A 10 -32.62 -11.18 -22.84
C THR A 10 -31.23 -11.61 -22.34
N ILE A 11 -30.95 -12.92 -22.34
CA ILE A 11 -29.64 -13.46 -21.93
C ILE A 11 -28.54 -12.92 -22.86
N ALA A 12 -28.76 -12.96 -24.17
CA ALA A 12 -27.78 -12.47 -25.14
C ALA A 12 -27.51 -10.96 -24.97
N LEU A 13 -28.55 -10.18 -24.68
CA LEU A 13 -28.46 -8.74 -24.45
C LEU A 13 -27.68 -8.43 -23.16
N LEU A 14 -27.96 -9.16 -22.08
CA LEU A 14 -27.23 -9.03 -20.80
C LEU A 14 -25.76 -9.46 -20.93
N ALA A 15 -25.50 -10.54 -21.69
CA ALA A 15 -24.15 -10.99 -21.98
C ALA A 15 -23.38 -9.95 -22.81
N GLY A 16 -24.03 -9.34 -23.80
CA GLY A 16 -23.45 -8.25 -24.62
C GLY A 16 -23.09 -7.04 -23.78
N ILE A 17 -23.97 -6.60 -22.89
CA ILE A 17 -23.72 -5.49 -21.97
C ILE A 17 -22.55 -5.81 -21.04
N LYS A 18 -22.47 -7.04 -20.53
CA LYS A 18 -21.37 -7.48 -19.65
C LYS A 18 -20.02 -7.53 -20.38
N ILE A 19 -20.00 -7.96 -21.64
CA ILE A 19 -18.78 -8.01 -22.47
C ILE A 19 -18.30 -6.60 -22.82
N TRP A 20 -19.22 -5.71 -23.19
CA TRP A 20 -18.90 -4.33 -23.52
C TRP A 20 -18.44 -3.52 -22.32
N ASN A 21 -18.89 -3.92 -21.09
CA ASN A 21 -18.47 -3.33 -19.81
C ASN A 21 -18.42 -1.78 -19.83
N PRO A 22 -19.53 -1.10 -20.12
CA PRO A 22 -19.53 0.35 -20.26
C PRO A 22 -19.19 1.06 -18.94
N ASP A 23 -18.52 2.21 -19.01
CA ASP A 23 -18.05 3.00 -17.87
C ASP A 23 -19.08 3.25 -16.75
N PRO A 24 -20.38 3.49 -17.03
CA PRO A 24 -21.38 3.63 -16.00
C PRO A 24 -21.55 2.39 -15.10
N LEU A 25 -21.41 1.18 -15.67
CA LEU A 25 -21.49 -0.06 -14.87
C LEU A 25 -20.25 -0.25 -13.99
N GLN A 26 -19.09 0.19 -14.45
CA GLN A 26 -17.89 0.20 -13.63
C GLN A 26 -18.03 1.16 -12.43
N SER A 27 -18.56 2.35 -12.67
CA SER A 27 -18.81 3.34 -11.62
C SER A 27 -19.77 2.83 -10.56
N LEU A 28 -20.86 2.17 -10.95
CA LEU A 28 -21.79 1.52 -10.01
C LEU A 28 -21.13 0.42 -9.18
N ARG A 29 -20.22 -0.36 -9.79
CA ARG A 29 -19.47 -1.40 -9.08
C ARG A 29 -18.54 -0.80 -8.02
N TYR A 30 -17.86 0.30 -8.34
CA TYR A 30 -17.00 0.99 -7.38
C TYR A 30 -17.80 1.58 -6.22
N ILE A 31 -18.93 2.23 -6.50
CA ILE A 31 -19.81 2.77 -5.47
C ILE A 31 -20.34 1.67 -4.55
N GLN A 32 -20.74 0.52 -5.12
CA GLN A 32 -21.18 -0.63 -4.33
C GLN A 32 -20.04 -1.19 -3.47
N TYR A 33 -18.84 -1.31 -4.03
CA TYR A 33 -17.66 -1.76 -3.30
C TYR A 33 -17.31 -0.84 -2.14
N ASP A 34 -17.28 0.47 -2.36
CA ASP A 34 -17.03 1.48 -1.33
C ASP A 34 -18.08 1.44 -0.21
N PHE A 35 -19.35 1.26 -0.57
CA PHE A 35 -20.42 1.13 0.41
C PHE A 35 -20.26 -0.11 1.32
N PHE A 36 -19.84 -1.24 0.76
CA PHE A 36 -19.55 -2.43 1.56
C PHE A 36 -18.28 -2.29 2.39
N GLN A 37 -17.26 -1.65 1.87
CA GLN A 37 -16.03 -1.36 2.59
C GLN A 37 -16.28 -0.46 3.81
N GLN A 38 -17.08 0.57 3.66
CA GLN A 38 -17.44 1.47 4.78
C GLN A 38 -18.22 0.77 5.89
N LYS A 39 -18.93 -0.32 5.58
CA LYS A 39 -19.67 -1.12 6.57
C LYS A 39 -18.82 -2.20 7.25
N GLN A 40 -17.65 -2.49 6.73
CA GLN A 40 -16.74 -3.41 7.41
C GLN A 40 -16.19 -2.71 8.66
N GLU A 41 -16.31 -3.37 9.81
CA GLU A 41 -15.63 -2.93 11.02
C GLU A 41 -14.14 -2.78 10.71
N GLN A 42 -13.64 -1.57 10.94
CA GLN A 42 -12.21 -1.34 10.87
C GLN A 42 -11.57 -2.15 11.99
N VAL A 43 -10.94 -3.25 11.63
CA VAL A 43 -10.09 -3.98 12.56
C VAL A 43 -8.90 -3.09 12.86
N GLN A 44 -8.90 -2.47 14.02
CA GLN A 44 -7.69 -1.81 14.52
C GLN A 44 -6.68 -2.90 14.82
N VAL A 45 -5.62 -2.92 14.05
CA VAL A 45 -4.46 -3.78 14.31
C VAL A 45 -3.49 -2.94 15.13
N ASP A 46 -3.53 -3.11 16.44
CA ASP A 46 -2.69 -2.35 17.36
C ASP A 46 -1.20 -2.72 17.26
N ASP A 47 -0.91 -3.84 16.61
CA ASP A 47 0.46 -4.37 16.46
C ASP A 47 1.22 -3.77 15.25
N ILE A 48 0.57 -2.97 14.40
CA ILE A 48 1.19 -2.36 13.23
C ILE A 48 1.26 -0.84 13.40
N VAL A 49 2.48 -0.33 13.39
CA VAL A 49 2.74 1.12 13.41
C VAL A 49 3.21 1.57 12.04
N LEU A 50 2.47 2.45 11.41
CA LEU A 50 2.86 3.07 10.15
C LEU A 50 3.65 4.36 10.44
N VAL A 51 4.92 4.36 10.04
CA VAL A 51 5.79 5.53 10.17
C VAL A 51 5.87 6.24 8.82
N ASN A 52 5.32 7.43 8.75
CA ASN A 52 5.37 8.27 7.55
C ASN A 52 6.43 9.37 7.69
N ILE A 53 7.06 9.70 6.58
CA ILE A 53 7.92 10.88 6.48
C ILE A 53 6.98 12.08 6.25
N ASP A 54 6.76 12.85 7.30
CA ASP A 54 5.92 14.04 7.29
C ASP A 54 6.75 15.33 7.17
N GLU A 55 6.05 16.44 7.11
CA GLU A 55 6.68 17.76 6.98
C GLU A 55 7.56 18.12 8.18
N LYS A 56 7.27 17.62 9.38
CA LYS A 56 8.08 17.81 10.58
C LYS A 56 9.40 17.03 10.48
N ALA A 57 9.35 15.81 9.99
CA ALA A 57 10.54 15.01 9.75
C ALA A 57 11.45 15.67 8.71
N ILE A 58 10.87 16.24 7.64
CA ILE A 58 11.63 16.99 6.62
C ILE A 58 12.26 18.26 7.21
N GLN A 59 11.58 18.94 8.12
CA GLN A 59 12.15 20.12 8.79
C GLN A 59 13.30 19.78 9.73
N GLN A 60 13.28 18.60 10.36
CA GLN A 60 14.29 18.15 11.30
C GLN A 60 15.53 17.55 10.63
N GLU A 61 15.31 16.65 9.68
CA GLU A 61 16.37 15.85 9.05
C GLU A 61 16.78 16.38 7.66
N GLY A 62 16.05 17.39 7.14
CA GLY A 62 16.27 17.93 5.82
C GLY A 62 15.42 17.29 4.73
N GLN A 63 15.64 17.74 3.51
CA GLN A 63 14.85 17.32 2.36
C GLN A 63 15.14 15.88 1.95
N TYR A 64 14.06 15.10 1.73
CA TYR A 64 14.15 13.74 1.18
C TYR A 64 14.70 13.77 -0.28
N PRO A 65 15.49 12.79 -0.73
CA PRO A 65 15.85 11.52 -0.04
C PRO A 65 16.98 11.69 1.00
N TRP A 66 16.75 11.09 2.17
CA TRP A 66 17.71 11.14 3.26
C TRP A 66 18.88 10.19 3.06
N PRO A 67 20.07 10.53 3.60
CA PRO A 67 21.18 9.60 3.73
C PRO A 67 20.79 8.35 4.51
N ARG A 68 21.38 7.21 4.18
CA ARG A 68 21.01 5.92 4.77
C ARG A 68 21.36 5.79 6.26
N ASP A 69 22.30 6.58 6.74
CA ASP A 69 22.64 6.67 8.17
C ASP A 69 21.48 7.24 9.01
N ILE A 70 20.68 8.17 8.46
CA ILE A 70 19.47 8.67 9.12
C ILE A 70 18.44 7.56 9.24
N VAL A 71 18.22 6.77 8.20
CA VAL A 71 17.31 5.61 8.25
C VAL A 71 17.80 4.57 9.26
N ALA A 72 19.11 4.29 9.27
CA ALA A 72 19.74 3.39 10.23
C ALA A 72 19.53 3.87 11.68
N LYS A 73 19.65 5.17 11.93
CA LYS A 73 19.38 5.77 13.23
C LYS A 73 17.97 5.48 13.71
N TYR A 74 16.95 5.71 12.87
CA TYR A 74 15.54 5.42 13.22
C TYR A 74 15.28 3.94 13.49
N ILE A 75 15.91 3.04 12.73
CA ILE A 75 15.83 1.61 12.99
C ILE A 75 16.45 1.26 14.34
N ASN A 76 17.61 1.83 14.66
CA ASN A 76 18.32 1.56 15.92
C ASN A 76 17.60 2.11 17.15
N GLU A 77 16.99 3.27 17.04
CA GLU A 77 16.24 3.93 18.13
C GLU A 77 14.88 3.28 18.38
N GLY A 78 14.32 2.58 17.40
CA GLY A 78 13.03 1.93 17.54
C GLY A 78 13.06 0.67 18.41
N PRO A 79 11.90 0.08 18.74
CA PRO A 79 11.78 -1.08 19.64
C PRO A 79 12.60 -2.29 19.16
N ALA A 80 13.24 -2.99 20.11
CA ALA A 80 14.12 -4.12 19.78
C ALA A 80 13.38 -5.36 19.27
N ASN A 81 12.14 -5.57 19.70
CA ASN A 81 11.33 -6.76 19.39
C ASN A 81 10.32 -6.50 18.26
N SER A 82 10.63 -5.57 17.35
CA SER A 82 9.75 -5.23 16.24
C SER A 82 10.35 -5.68 14.91
N LEU A 83 9.46 -6.04 13.98
CA LEU A 83 9.81 -6.25 12.58
C LEU A 83 9.69 -4.91 11.84
N TYR A 84 10.76 -4.48 11.21
CA TYR A 84 10.78 -3.27 10.41
C TYR A 84 10.56 -3.61 8.93
N VAL A 85 9.60 -2.97 8.30
CA VAL A 85 9.36 -3.09 6.87
C VAL A 85 9.68 -1.75 6.21
N LEU A 86 10.72 -1.73 5.39
CA LEU A 86 11.14 -0.55 4.66
C LEU A 86 10.54 -0.56 3.25
N ASN A 87 9.61 0.33 2.99
CA ASN A 87 9.07 0.51 1.64
C ASN A 87 9.91 1.52 0.85
N MET A 88 11.19 1.20 0.64
CA MET A 88 12.18 2.03 -0.05
C MET A 88 13.02 1.19 -0.99
N ILE A 89 13.36 1.74 -2.15
CA ILE A 89 14.23 1.08 -3.13
C ILE A 89 15.62 1.71 -3.06
N TYR A 90 16.62 0.90 -2.72
CA TYR A 90 18.01 1.29 -2.68
C TYR A 90 18.77 0.64 -3.83
N SER A 91 18.70 1.24 -5.03
CA SER A 91 19.35 0.70 -6.24
C SER A 91 20.81 1.13 -6.39
N GLU A 92 21.20 2.24 -5.78
CA GLU A 92 22.52 2.84 -5.91
C GLU A 92 23.22 2.94 -4.55
N GLN A 93 24.53 3.09 -4.57
CA GLN A 93 25.28 3.40 -3.35
C GLN A 93 24.90 4.77 -2.79
N ASP A 94 24.89 4.87 -1.47
CA ASP A 94 24.61 6.14 -0.82
C ASP A 94 25.76 7.14 -1.05
N ARG A 95 25.45 8.26 -1.63
CA ARG A 95 26.41 9.34 -1.87
C ARG A 95 27.06 9.91 -0.60
N PHE A 96 26.39 9.70 0.53
CA PHE A 96 26.84 10.17 1.84
C PHE A 96 27.52 9.09 2.67
N GLY A 97 27.65 7.86 2.14
CA GLY A 97 28.38 6.78 2.78
C GLY A 97 27.65 6.01 3.87
N GLY A 98 26.30 6.19 3.99
CA GLY A 98 25.50 5.57 5.03
C GLY A 98 25.17 4.08 4.82
N ASP A 99 25.66 3.44 3.74
CA ASP A 99 25.38 2.04 3.41
C ASP A 99 25.79 1.06 4.50
N GLN A 100 26.94 1.31 5.14
CA GLN A 100 27.44 0.44 6.19
C GLN A 100 26.58 0.57 7.45
N ALA A 101 26.21 1.79 7.84
CA ALA A 101 25.36 2.02 9.00
C ALA A 101 23.98 1.36 8.84
N LEU A 102 23.36 1.48 7.65
CA LEU A 102 22.11 0.79 7.35
C LEU A 102 22.25 -0.71 7.40
N ARG A 103 23.30 -1.26 6.82
CA ARG A 103 23.58 -2.71 6.84
C ARG A 103 23.72 -3.23 8.28
N GLU A 104 24.47 -2.53 9.12
CA GLU A 104 24.63 -2.90 10.54
C GLU A 104 23.29 -2.85 11.29
N ALA A 105 22.50 -1.82 11.09
CA ALA A 105 21.15 -1.72 11.68
C ALA A 105 20.25 -2.88 11.24
N MET A 106 20.30 -3.28 9.97
CA MET A 106 19.55 -4.42 9.44
C MET A 106 20.02 -5.77 9.99
N TYR A 107 21.28 -5.91 10.33
CA TYR A 107 21.79 -7.13 10.99
C TYR A 107 21.37 -7.23 12.45
N LEU A 108 21.28 -6.09 13.14
CA LEU A 108 20.94 -6.04 14.56
C LEU A 108 19.44 -6.19 14.82
N LYS A 109 18.60 -5.88 13.86
CA LYS A 109 17.16 -5.92 13.96
C LYS A 109 16.54 -6.68 12.77
N ALA A 110 15.35 -7.24 12.99
CA ALA A 110 14.61 -7.89 11.91
C ALA A 110 14.07 -6.83 10.94
N VAL A 111 14.70 -6.69 9.79
CA VAL A 111 14.33 -5.72 8.76
C VAL A 111 14.00 -6.46 7.46
N VAL A 112 12.91 -6.06 6.80
CA VAL A 112 12.49 -6.52 5.48
C VAL A 112 12.47 -5.32 4.54
N LEU A 113 13.02 -5.51 3.34
CA LEU A 113 13.03 -4.53 2.24
C LEU A 113 11.93 -4.84 1.24
#